data_382af67a4fb35dbca273e8a9ac205798
#
_entry.id   382af67a4fb35dbca273e8a9ac205798
#
_cell.length_a   1.000
_cell.length_b   1.000
_cell.length_c   1.000
_cell.angle_alpha   90.00
_cell.angle_beta   90.00
_cell.angle_gamma   90.00
#
_symmetry.space_group_name_H-M   'P 1'
#
loop_
_entity.id
_entity.type
_entity.pdbx_description
1 polymer ?
#
loop_
_entity_poly.entity_id
_entity_poly.type
_entity_poly.pdbx_seq_one_letter_code
_entity_poly.pdbx_strand_id
1 'polypeptide(L)'
;MWCGPRNISTALMRAWGNRPDTFVVDEPLYAHYLRETRLPHAMANEIIEHYEADWEKVAAWLTGPVPGENSIFYQKQMCHHMLPGIGRDWLGQVTNCFLIREPREMLTSLMKKLPNPTLADTALPQQLGLFNHVRELTGAVPPVIDSTDVLRDPRGMLGALCERLGVAFTDAMLEWPQGGRESDGIWARHWYPEVETSTGWRAYKPKDEPVPDALSEVLEQCNEIYEQLYPHRITA
;
A
#
# COMPACT_ATOMS: atom_id res chain seq x y z
N MET A 1 1.80 3.24 -5.37
CA MET A 1 0.81 2.20 -4.98
C MET A 1 0.16 2.60 -3.67
N TRP A 2 -1.13 2.87 -3.69
CA TRP A 2 -1.97 3.26 -2.55
C TRP A 2 -2.61 2.04 -1.91
N CYS A 3 -2.51 1.88 -0.60
CA CYS A 3 -3.05 0.74 0.13
C CYS A 3 -3.54 1.11 1.53
N GLY A 4 -4.40 0.28 2.09
CA GLY A 4 -4.69 0.25 3.52
C GLY A 4 -3.72 -0.67 4.28
N PRO A 5 -3.84 -0.74 5.62
CA PRO A 5 -3.06 -1.67 6.43
C PRO A 5 -3.42 -3.13 6.11
N ARG A 6 -2.46 -4.02 6.28
CA ARG A 6 -2.63 -5.49 6.15
C ARG A 6 -3.03 -5.99 4.75
N ASN A 7 -2.69 -5.23 3.70
CA ASN A 7 -3.04 -5.51 2.28
C ASN A 7 -1.89 -6.14 1.48
N ILE A 8 -0.98 -6.88 2.08
CA ILE A 8 0.23 -7.44 1.43
C ILE A 8 1.14 -6.40 0.72
N SER A 9 0.97 -5.11 0.99
CA SER A 9 1.70 -4.03 0.31
C SER A 9 3.22 -4.13 0.46
N THR A 10 3.71 -4.67 1.59
CA THR A 10 5.14 -4.87 1.81
C THR A 10 5.69 -6.02 0.94
N ALA A 11 4.93 -7.11 0.74
CA ALA A 11 5.31 -8.16 -0.21
C ALA A 11 5.36 -7.62 -1.65
N LEU A 12 4.36 -6.79 -2.01
CA LEU A 12 4.36 -6.11 -3.30
C LEU A 12 5.57 -5.16 -3.44
N MET A 13 5.92 -4.42 -2.39
CA MET A 13 7.13 -3.59 -2.36
C MET A 13 8.40 -4.42 -2.55
N ARG A 14 8.49 -5.63 -1.96
CA ARG A 14 9.59 -6.58 -2.19
C ARG A 14 9.68 -7.00 -3.66
N ALA A 15 8.54 -7.33 -4.28
CA ALA A 15 8.48 -7.72 -5.69
C ALA A 15 9.00 -6.60 -6.61
N TRP A 16 8.54 -5.37 -6.40
CA TRP A 16 9.03 -4.22 -7.17
C TRP A 16 10.49 -3.91 -6.87
N GLY A 17 10.91 -3.96 -5.61
CA GLY A 17 12.31 -3.69 -5.22
C GLY A 17 13.32 -4.77 -5.62
N ASN A 18 12.85 -5.97 -6.04
CA ASN A 18 13.74 -7.02 -6.56
C ASN A 18 14.01 -6.89 -8.08
N ARG A 19 13.36 -5.96 -8.75
CA ARG A 19 13.67 -5.60 -10.14
C ARG A 19 14.97 -4.79 -10.19
N PRO A 20 15.83 -5.00 -11.21
CA PRO A 20 17.10 -4.26 -11.33
C PRO A 20 16.92 -2.81 -11.76
N ASP A 21 15.73 -2.42 -12.24
CA ASP A 21 15.42 -1.12 -12.83
C ASP A 21 14.53 -0.24 -11.95
N THR A 22 14.30 -0.65 -10.68
CA THR A 22 13.33 0.01 -9.80
C THR A 22 13.97 0.56 -8.54
N PHE A 23 13.78 1.85 -8.29
CA PHE A 23 13.99 2.47 -6.99
C PHE A 23 12.70 2.39 -6.18
N VAL A 24 12.79 2.06 -4.89
CA VAL A 24 11.65 1.87 -3.99
C VAL A 24 11.73 2.84 -2.82
N VAL A 25 10.58 3.43 -2.46
CA VAL A 25 10.41 4.15 -1.19
C VAL A 25 9.22 3.60 -0.42
N ASP A 26 9.41 3.48 0.89
CA ASP A 26 8.41 2.97 1.83
C ASP A 26 7.76 4.12 2.61
N GLU A 27 6.47 4.27 2.47
CA GLU A 27 5.58 5.18 3.23
C GLU A 27 6.14 6.61 3.42
N PRO A 28 6.49 7.34 2.34
CA PRO A 28 7.21 8.61 2.44
C PRO A 28 6.46 9.72 3.18
N LEU A 29 5.13 9.64 3.31
CA LEU A 29 4.31 10.60 4.07
C LEU A 29 4.15 10.23 5.56
N TYR A 30 4.80 9.15 6.05
CA TYR A 30 4.58 8.67 7.41
C TYR A 30 5.05 9.66 8.49
N ALA A 31 6.21 10.28 8.30
CA ALA A 31 6.72 11.30 9.23
C ALA A 31 5.78 12.51 9.33
N HIS A 32 5.24 12.98 8.20
CA HIS A 32 4.22 14.02 8.19
C HIS A 32 2.96 13.58 8.95
N TYR A 33 2.45 12.39 8.65
CA TYR A 33 1.27 11.84 9.31
C TYR A 33 1.43 11.80 10.84
N LEU A 34 2.55 11.28 11.33
CA LEU A 34 2.82 11.19 12.77
C LEU A 34 2.97 12.56 13.43
N ARG A 35 3.63 13.52 12.76
CA ARG A 35 3.80 14.88 13.26
C ARG A 35 2.45 15.60 13.44
N GLU A 36 1.57 15.48 12.44
CA GLU A 36 0.27 16.18 12.46
C GLU A 36 -0.75 15.50 13.38
N THR A 37 -0.81 14.16 13.38
CA THR A 37 -1.79 13.42 14.17
C THR A 37 -1.39 13.21 15.62
N ARG A 38 -0.09 13.22 15.91
CA ARG A 38 0.48 12.92 17.23
C ARG A 38 0.02 11.59 17.81
N LEU A 39 -0.30 10.63 16.94
CA LEU A 39 -0.70 9.29 17.35
C LEU A 39 0.47 8.56 18.02
N PRO A 40 0.22 7.79 19.09
CA PRO A 40 1.26 7.07 19.84
C PRO A 40 1.71 5.80 19.10
N HIS A 41 2.22 5.95 17.89
CA HIS A 41 2.81 4.83 17.16
C HIS A 41 4.21 4.50 17.71
N ALA A 42 4.59 3.22 17.57
CA ALA A 42 5.94 2.80 17.90
C ALA A 42 6.96 3.63 17.09
N MET A 43 7.97 4.17 17.78
CA MET A 43 9.03 5.00 17.17
C MET A 43 8.55 6.31 16.52
N ALA A 44 7.40 6.87 16.91
CA ALA A 44 6.87 8.07 16.25
C ALA A 44 7.88 9.23 16.23
N ASN A 45 8.55 9.53 17.35
CA ASN A 45 9.55 10.60 17.42
C ASN A 45 10.77 10.30 16.53
N GLU A 46 11.29 9.07 16.58
CA GLU A 46 12.44 8.66 15.77
C GLU A 46 12.12 8.77 14.26
N ILE A 47 10.89 8.40 13.87
CA ILE A 47 10.43 8.51 12.46
C ILE A 47 10.36 9.98 12.04
N ILE A 48 9.78 10.86 12.88
CA ILE A 48 9.67 12.30 12.59
C ILE A 48 11.06 12.96 12.50
N GLU A 49 12.01 12.53 13.33
CA GLU A 49 13.37 13.06 13.31
C GLU A 49 14.21 12.54 12.14
N HIS A 50 13.93 11.32 11.66
CA HIS A 50 14.75 10.67 10.63
C HIS A 50 14.30 11.00 9.20
N TYR A 51 12.99 11.21 8.99
CA TYR A 51 12.42 11.43 7.65
C TYR A 51 11.91 12.87 7.47
N GLU A 52 11.83 13.30 6.20
CA GLU A 52 11.22 14.59 5.87
C GLU A 52 9.71 14.56 6.25
N ALA A 53 9.33 15.49 7.10
CA ALA A 53 7.96 15.62 7.58
C ALA A 53 7.17 16.77 6.90
N ASP A 54 7.82 17.55 6.06
CA ASP A 54 7.17 18.56 5.21
C ASP A 54 6.61 17.87 3.96
N TRP A 55 5.29 17.75 3.88
CA TRP A 55 4.63 17.04 2.79
C TRP A 55 4.89 17.68 1.42
N GLU A 56 5.09 18.99 1.33
CA GLU A 56 5.37 19.68 0.05
C GLU A 56 6.73 19.24 -0.50
N LYS A 57 7.73 19.14 0.37
CA LYS A 57 9.04 18.61 -0.02
C LYS A 57 8.99 17.13 -0.39
N VAL A 58 8.22 16.35 0.38
CA VAL A 58 8.00 14.93 0.04
C VAL A 58 7.33 14.81 -1.33
N ALA A 59 6.25 15.54 -1.59
CA ALA A 59 5.55 15.51 -2.87
C ALA A 59 6.46 15.96 -4.03
N ALA A 60 7.26 17.01 -3.84
CA ALA A 60 8.23 17.48 -4.83
C ALA A 60 9.30 16.42 -5.15
N TRP A 61 9.78 15.68 -4.14
CA TRP A 61 10.71 14.57 -4.36
C TRP A 61 10.05 13.40 -5.08
N LEU A 62 8.82 13.01 -4.70
CA LEU A 62 8.07 11.90 -5.30
C LEU A 62 7.70 12.13 -6.76
N THR A 63 7.60 13.38 -7.19
CA THR A 63 7.32 13.80 -8.58
C THR A 63 8.58 14.23 -9.34
N GLY A 64 9.73 14.21 -8.69
CA GLY A 64 11.01 14.54 -9.27
C GLY A 64 11.61 13.41 -10.12
N PRO A 65 12.87 13.55 -10.55
CA PRO A 65 13.58 12.51 -11.29
C PRO A 65 13.66 11.21 -10.51
N VAL A 66 13.59 10.08 -11.21
CA VAL A 66 13.77 8.76 -10.60
C VAL A 66 15.18 8.67 -10.00
N PRO A 67 15.34 8.30 -8.72
CA PRO A 67 16.64 8.25 -8.09
C PRO A 67 17.59 7.21 -8.71
N GLY A 68 18.87 7.53 -8.78
CA GLY A 68 19.91 6.66 -9.33
C GLY A 68 19.78 6.46 -10.84
N GLU A 69 20.19 5.29 -11.33
CA GLU A 69 20.11 4.90 -12.74
C GLU A 69 18.85 4.07 -13.05
N ASN A 70 17.84 4.16 -12.19
CA ASN A 70 16.59 3.40 -12.31
C ASN A 70 15.64 4.07 -13.31
N SER A 71 14.76 3.28 -13.90
CA SER A 71 13.69 3.76 -14.79
C SER A 71 12.31 3.79 -14.12
N ILE A 72 12.17 3.12 -12.99
CA ILE A 72 10.91 3.02 -12.24
C ILE A 72 11.13 3.55 -10.81
N PHE A 73 10.22 4.41 -10.36
CA PHE A 73 10.15 4.87 -8.98
C PHE A 73 8.91 4.30 -8.32
N TYR A 74 9.04 3.15 -7.64
CA TYR A 74 7.94 2.54 -6.91
C TYR A 74 7.78 3.18 -5.53
N GLN A 75 6.60 3.73 -5.28
CA GLN A 75 6.25 4.41 -4.04
C GLN A 75 5.15 3.61 -3.33
N LYS A 76 5.46 3.01 -2.17
CA LYS A 76 4.46 2.40 -1.30
C LYS A 76 3.83 3.49 -0.44
N GLN A 77 2.53 3.72 -0.59
CA GLN A 77 1.78 4.79 0.07
C GLN A 77 0.64 4.19 0.92
N MET A 78 0.55 4.66 2.16
CA MET A 78 -0.62 4.34 3.00
C MET A 78 -1.68 5.42 2.82
N CYS A 79 -2.91 5.02 2.48
CA CYS A 79 -3.98 5.97 2.19
C CYS A 79 -4.32 6.91 3.35
N HIS A 80 -4.22 6.44 4.60
CA HIS A 80 -4.48 7.26 5.78
C HIS A 80 -3.37 8.28 6.09
N HIS A 81 -2.17 8.13 5.49
CA HIS A 81 -1.13 9.15 5.59
C HIS A 81 -1.45 10.39 4.75
N MET A 82 -2.37 10.27 3.78
CA MET A 82 -2.82 11.37 2.95
C MET A 82 -3.87 12.20 3.70
N LEU A 83 -3.41 13.02 4.64
CA LEU A 83 -4.26 13.87 5.46
C LEU A 83 -5.01 14.93 4.64
N PRO A 84 -6.15 15.46 5.14
CA PRO A 84 -6.93 16.49 4.43
C PRO A 84 -6.15 17.77 4.10
N GLY A 85 -5.13 18.12 4.89
CA GLY A 85 -4.28 19.29 4.67
C GLY A 85 -3.24 19.13 3.56
N ILE A 86 -3.04 17.93 3.02
CA ILE A 86 -2.09 17.66 1.94
C ILE A 86 -2.74 18.00 0.60
N GLY A 87 -2.11 18.89 -0.18
CA GLY A 87 -2.52 19.16 -1.56
C GLY A 87 -2.45 17.90 -2.43
N ARG A 88 -3.34 17.77 -3.41
CA ARG A 88 -3.47 16.53 -4.23
C ARG A 88 -3.06 16.71 -5.69
N ASP A 89 -2.70 17.91 -6.12
CA ASP A 89 -2.39 18.20 -7.54
C ASP A 89 -1.19 17.40 -8.05
N TRP A 90 -0.23 17.09 -7.17
CA TRP A 90 0.92 16.27 -7.50
C TRP A 90 0.58 14.84 -7.90
N LEU A 91 -0.60 14.33 -7.51
CA LEU A 91 -1.08 13.00 -7.92
C LEU A 91 -1.24 12.89 -9.44
N GLY A 92 -1.50 13.99 -10.15
CA GLY A 92 -1.54 14.02 -11.60
C GLY A 92 -0.18 13.82 -12.30
N GLN A 93 0.92 13.91 -11.55
CA GLN A 93 2.28 13.76 -12.07
C GLN A 93 2.85 12.35 -11.90
N VAL A 94 2.13 11.46 -11.22
CA VAL A 94 2.54 10.08 -10.97
C VAL A 94 1.47 9.10 -11.42
N THR A 95 1.85 7.88 -11.75
CA THR A 95 0.89 6.81 -12.02
C THR A 95 0.36 6.23 -10.71
N ASN A 96 -0.93 6.44 -10.45
CA ASN A 96 -1.57 5.97 -9.23
C ASN A 96 -2.17 4.58 -9.43
N CYS A 97 -1.87 3.65 -8.52
CA CYS A 97 -2.43 2.31 -8.46
C CYS A 97 -2.96 2.04 -7.05
N PHE A 98 -3.95 1.17 -6.95
CA PHE A 98 -4.60 0.85 -5.68
C PHE A 98 -4.53 -0.64 -5.40
N LEU A 99 -4.15 -0.99 -4.17
CA LEU A 99 -4.15 -2.37 -3.67
C LEU A 99 -5.24 -2.52 -2.63
N ILE A 100 -6.23 -3.35 -2.93
CA ILE A 100 -7.35 -3.66 -2.04
C ILE A 100 -7.23 -5.06 -1.46
N ARG A 101 -8.00 -5.33 -0.42
CA ARG A 101 -8.12 -6.65 0.18
C ARG A 101 -9.53 -6.88 0.68
N GLU A 102 -10.00 -8.11 0.60
CA GLU A 102 -11.28 -8.55 1.16
C GLU A 102 -11.38 -8.13 2.65
N PRO A 103 -12.44 -7.40 3.05
CA PRO A 103 -12.53 -6.74 4.35
C PRO A 103 -12.43 -7.66 5.56
N ARG A 104 -13.04 -8.85 5.53
CA ARG A 104 -12.95 -9.83 6.63
C ARG A 104 -11.50 -10.25 6.87
N GLU A 105 -10.77 -10.56 5.80
CA GLU A 105 -9.36 -10.97 5.91
C GLU A 105 -8.46 -9.82 6.37
N MET A 106 -8.77 -8.60 5.93
CA MET A 106 -8.05 -7.41 6.35
C MET A 106 -8.29 -7.14 7.83
N LEU A 107 -9.56 -7.12 8.29
CA LEU A 107 -9.93 -6.87 9.69
C LEU A 107 -9.37 -7.95 10.63
N THR A 108 -9.53 -9.23 10.31
CA THR A 108 -8.98 -10.32 11.15
C THR A 108 -7.45 -10.24 11.26
N SER A 109 -6.77 -9.73 10.23
CA SER A 109 -5.33 -9.46 10.30
C SER A 109 -5.00 -8.21 11.11
N LEU A 110 -5.81 -7.15 11.01
CA LEU A 110 -5.62 -5.88 11.70
C LEU A 110 -5.83 -6.02 13.20
N MET A 111 -6.86 -6.77 13.61
CA MET A 111 -7.18 -7.04 15.02
C MET A 111 -6.03 -7.67 15.80
N LYS A 112 -5.13 -8.40 15.16
CA LYS A 112 -3.92 -8.98 15.79
C LYS A 112 -2.96 -7.89 16.31
N LYS A 113 -3.07 -6.66 15.78
CA LYS A 113 -2.24 -5.51 16.16
C LYS A 113 -3.06 -4.42 16.86
N LEU A 114 -4.31 -4.26 16.48
CA LEU A 114 -5.25 -3.28 17.02
C LEU A 114 -6.56 -4.03 17.34
N PRO A 115 -6.82 -4.41 18.60
CA PRO A 115 -7.93 -5.32 18.94
C PRO A 115 -9.32 -4.78 18.58
N ASN A 116 -9.54 -3.47 18.62
CA ASN A 116 -10.81 -2.82 18.32
C ASN A 116 -10.63 -1.74 17.24
N PRO A 117 -10.37 -2.13 15.98
CA PRO A 117 -10.18 -1.18 14.90
C PRO A 117 -11.51 -0.47 14.57
N THR A 118 -11.42 0.81 14.28
CA THR A 118 -12.50 1.61 13.71
C THR A 118 -12.42 1.58 12.18
N LEU A 119 -13.45 2.05 11.48
CA LEU A 119 -13.41 2.23 10.02
C LEU A 119 -12.22 3.12 9.58
N ALA A 120 -11.91 4.16 10.35
CA ALA A 120 -10.78 5.05 10.05
C ALA A 120 -9.43 4.31 10.08
N ASP A 121 -9.26 3.34 10.98
CA ASP A 121 -8.04 2.54 11.10
C ASP A 121 -7.82 1.59 9.90
N THR A 122 -8.86 1.34 9.11
CA THR A 122 -8.76 0.51 7.89
C THR A 122 -8.19 1.26 6.69
N ALA A 123 -8.21 2.58 6.72
CA ALA A 123 -7.86 3.47 5.62
C ALA A 123 -8.75 3.33 4.35
N LEU A 124 -9.81 2.55 4.39
CA LEU A 124 -10.70 2.33 3.24
C LEU A 124 -11.44 3.61 2.81
N PRO A 125 -11.97 4.46 3.72
CA PRO A 125 -12.58 5.72 3.31
C PRO A 125 -11.60 6.64 2.57
N GLN A 126 -10.36 6.73 3.05
CA GLN A 126 -9.31 7.51 2.39
C GLN A 126 -8.92 6.89 1.05
N GLN A 127 -8.88 5.56 0.95
CA GLN A 127 -8.57 4.84 -0.27
C GLN A 127 -9.62 5.10 -1.36
N LEU A 128 -10.91 5.02 -1.04
CA LEU A 128 -11.99 5.34 -1.96
C LEU A 128 -11.97 6.82 -2.37
N GLY A 129 -11.74 7.72 -1.39
CA GLY A 129 -11.64 9.16 -1.66
C GLY A 129 -10.47 9.50 -2.61
N LEU A 130 -9.31 8.85 -2.44
CA LEU A 130 -8.15 9.00 -3.32
C LEU A 130 -8.41 8.40 -4.71
N PHE A 131 -9.03 7.23 -4.78
CA PHE A 131 -9.40 6.58 -6.03
C PHE A 131 -10.32 7.49 -6.88
N ASN A 132 -11.37 8.02 -6.27
CA ASN A 132 -12.30 8.92 -6.95
C ASN A 132 -11.62 10.22 -7.40
N HIS A 133 -10.79 10.81 -6.52
CA HIS A 133 -10.04 12.02 -6.86
C HIS A 133 -9.07 11.80 -8.03
N VAL A 134 -8.32 10.71 -8.04
CA VAL A 134 -7.40 10.38 -9.14
C VAL A 134 -8.18 10.14 -10.45
N ARG A 135 -9.30 9.45 -10.37
CA ARG A 135 -10.17 9.22 -11.54
C ARG A 135 -10.69 10.53 -12.14
N GLU A 136 -11.10 11.48 -11.30
CA GLU A 136 -11.56 12.80 -11.74
C GLU A 136 -10.39 13.63 -12.30
N LEU A 137 -9.26 13.64 -11.62
CA LEU A 137 -8.07 14.40 -12.01
C LEU A 137 -7.49 13.96 -13.35
N THR A 138 -7.48 12.64 -13.59
CA THR A 138 -6.85 12.06 -14.79
C THR A 138 -7.83 11.75 -15.93
N GLY A 139 -9.13 11.75 -15.65
CA GLY A 139 -10.17 11.30 -16.60
C GLY A 139 -10.13 9.79 -16.89
N ALA A 140 -9.34 9.00 -16.16
CA ALA A 140 -9.15 7.57 -16.36
C ALA A 140 -9.31 6.78 -15.06
N VAL A 141 -9.78 5.54 -15.18
CA VAL A 141 -9.86 4.63 -14.03
C VAL A 141 -8.44 4.16 -13.67
N PRO A 142 -7.93 4.48 -12.47
CA PRO A 142 -6.61 4.02 -12.05
C PRO A 142 -6.61 2.49 -11.83
N PRO A 143 -5.48 1.81 -12.09
CA PRO A 143 -5.34 0.38 -11.85
C PRO A 143 -5.64 0.01 -10.40
N VAL A 144 -6.48 -1.00 -10.21
CA VAL A 144 -6.77 -1.63 -8.90
C VAL A 144 -6.33 -3.07 -8.97
N ILE A 145 -5.64 -3.58 -7.96
CA ILE A 145 -5.33 -5.00 -7.78
C ILE A 145 -5.87 -5.49 -6.44
N ASP A 146 -6.36 -6.73 -6.43
CA ASP A 146 -6.84 -7.37 -5.20
C ASP A 146 -5.76 -8.31 -4.64
N SER A 147 -5.57 -8.27 -3.33
CA SER A 147 -4.58 -9.08 -2.61
C SER A 147 -4.79 -10.58 -2.82
N THR A 148 -6.05 -11.02 -2.89
CA THR A 148 -6.41 -12.43 -3.08
C THR A 148 -6.03 -12.90 -4.47
N ASP A 149 -6.34 -12.09 -5.48
CA ASP A 149 -6.01 -12.41 -6.87
C ASP A 149 -4.49 -12.46 -7.06
N VAL A 150 -3.75 -11.50 -6.49
CA VAL A 150 -2.27 -11.53 -6.51
C VAL A 150 -1.71 -12.78 -5.82
N LEU A 151 -2.26 -13.20 -4.68
CA LEU A 151 -1.77 -14.40 -3.97
C LEU A 151 -2.17 -15.71 -4.65
N ARG A 152 -3.25 -15.73 -5.45
CA ARG A 152 -3.67 -16.90 -6.23
C ARG A 152 -2.85 -17.09 -7.49
N ASP A 153 -2.55 -16.02 -8.19
CA ASP A 153 -1.73 -15.99 -9.39
C ASP A 153 -0.79 -14.77 -9.42
N PRO A 154 0.33 -14.83 -8.68
CA PRO A 154 1.27 -13.71 -8.65
C PRO A 154 1.83 -13.35 -10.03
N ARG A 155 2.10 -14.36 -10.87
CA ARG A 155 2.67 -14.17 -12.23
C ARG A 155 1.68 -13.46 -13.13
N GLY A 156 0.47 -13.97 -13.24
CA GLY A 156 -0.57 -13.40 -14.09
C GLY A 156 -0.92 -11.98 -13.64
N MET A 157 -1.19 -11.80 -12.35
CA MET A 157 -1.60 -10.50 -11.81
C MET A 157 -0.51 -9.43 -11.90
N LEU A 158 0.75 -9.76 -11.61
CA LEU A 158 1.86 -8.81 -11.76
C LEU A 158 2.16 -8.53 -13.23
N GLY A 159 2.00 -9.53 -14.10
CA GLY A 159 2.10 -9.36 -15.55
C GLY A 159 1.05 -8.39 -16.08
N ALA A 160 -0.21 -8.60 -15.72
CA ALA A 160 -1.32 -7.71 -16.11
C ALA A 160 -1.18 -6.30 -15.54
N LEU A 161 -0.69 -6.15 -14.30
CA LEU A 161 -0.35 -4.85 -13.72
C LEU A 161 0.76 -4.16 -14.52
N CYS A 162 1.86 -4.86 -14.81
CA CYS A 162 2.96 -4.31 -15.59
C CYS A 162 2.50 -3.87 -16.99
N GLU A 163 1.71 -4.67 -17.67
CA GLU A 163 1.11 -4.31 -18.96
C GLU A 163 0.27 -3.04 -18.85
N ARG A 164 -0.61 -2.95 -17.83
CA ARG A 164 -1.44 -1.78 -17.58
C ARG A 164 -0.63 -0.51 -17.30
N LEU A 165 0.58 -0.67 -16.74
CA LEU A 165 1.51 0.41 -16.43
C LEU A 165 2.49 0.73 -17.58
N GLY A 166 2.48 -0.04 -18.65
CA GLY A 166 3.41 0.11 -19.77
C GLY A 166 4.86 -0.24 -19.45
N VAL A 167 5.08 -1.15 -18.48
CA VAL A 167 6.40 -1.64 -18.08
C VAL A 167 6.52 -3.13 -18.33
N ALA A 168 7.72 -3.63 -18.65
CA ALA A 168 7.93 -5.05 -18.85
C ALA A 168 7.82 -5.82 -17.53
N PHE A 169 7.10 -6.95 -17.53
CA PHE A 169 7.13 -7.90 -16.42
C PHE A 169 8.50 -8.61 -16.38
N THR A 170 8.97 -8.96 -15.18
CA THR A 170 10.16 -9.77 -14.97
C THR A 170 9.93 -10.79 -13.87
N ASP A 171 10.48 -11.99 -14.03
CA ASP A 171 10.40 -13.07 -13.03
C ASP A 171 11.06 -12.70 -11.70
N ALA A 172 11.95 -11.71 -11.68
CA ALA A 172 12.50 -11.15 -10.46
C ALA A 172 11.43 -10.63 -9.46
N MET A 173 10.21 -10.35 -9.94
CA MET A 173 9.09 -9.94 -9.09
C MET A 173 8.41 -11.11 -8.35
N LEU A 174 8.76 -12.35 -8.65
CA LEU A 174 8.12 -13.54 -8.06
C LEU A 174 8.81 -14.03 -6.79
N GLU A 175 10.06 -13.70 -6.62
CA GLU A 175 10.87 -14.10 -5.47
C GLU A 175 11.80 -12.96 -5.04
N TRP A 176 12.30 -13.03 -3.85
CA TRP A 176 13.25 -12.06 -3.28
C TRP A 176 14.10 -12.70 -2.19
N PRO A 177 15.32 -12.19 -1.94
CA PRO A 177 16.14 -12.67 -0.82
C PRO A 177 15.44 -12.44 0.53
N GLN A 178 15.65 -13.34 1.49
CA GLN A 178 15.20 -13.18 2.88
C GLN A 178 15.90 -11.99 3.55
N GLY A 179 15.23 -11.35 4.52
CA GLY A 179 15.81 -10.29 5.36
C GLY A 179 15.28 -8.90 5.05
N GLY A 180 15.80 -7.92 5.78
CA GLY A 180 15.50 -6.49 5.60
C GLY A 180 16.09 -5.93 4.31
N ARG A 181 15.64 -4.73 3.95
CA ARG A 181 16.13 -3.97 2.79
C ARG A 181 16.52 -2.56 3.23
N GLU A 182 17.44 -1.96 2.51
CA GLU A 182 17.77 -0.53 2.68
C GLU A 182 16.57 0.39 2.40
N SER A 183 15.65 -0.08 1.54
CA SER A 183 14.40 0.61 1.24
C SER A 183 13.33 0.50 2.33
N ASP A 184 13.52 -0.33 3.34
CA ASP A 184 12.57 -0.45 4.44
C ASP A 184 12.68 0.78 5.35
N GLY A 185 11.54 1.32 5.76
CA GLY A 185 11.54 2.32 6.81
C GLY A 185 12.03 1.76 8.15
N ILE A 186 12.55 2.64 9.02
CA ILE A 186 13.06 2.23 10.35
C ILE A 186 12.00 1.54 11.22
N TRP A 187 10.72 1.69 10.89
CA TRP A 187 9.59 0.99 11.52
C TRP A 187 9.48 -0.47 11.14
N ALA A 188 10.23 -0.97 10.16
CA ALA A 188 10.17 -2.35 9.66
C ALA A 188 10.31 -3.38 10.79
N ARG A 189 11.18 -3.14 11.77
CA ARG A 189 11.38 -3.99 12.95
C ARG A 189 10.10 -4.27 13.76
N HIS A 190 9.08 -3.40 13.65
CA HIS A 190 7.79 -3.57 14.32
C HIS A 190 6.71 -4.17 13.42
N TRP A 191 6.79 -3.88 12.10
CA TRP A 191 5.71 -4.17 11.18
C TRP A 191 6.00 -5.28 10.17
N TYR A 192 7.31 -5.59 9.89
CA TYR A 192 7.70 -6.45 8.79
C TYR A 192 8.28 -7.83 9.16
N PRO A 193 8.17 -8.36 10.40
CA PRO A 193 8.83 -9.63 10.76
C PRO A 193 8.38 -10.80 9.87
N GLU A 194 7.11 -10.81 9.41
CA GLU A 194 6.61 -11.86 8.53
C GLU A 194 7.17 -11.77 7.11
N VAL A 195 7.35 -10.57 6.56
CA VAL A 195 7.88 -10.39 5.22
C VAL A 195 9.39 -10.57 5.19
N GLU A 196 10.09 -10.22 6.26
CA GLU A 196 11.54 -10.43 6.40
C GLU A 196 11.92 -11.92 6.36
N THR A 197 11.04 -12.81 6.82
CA THR A 197 11.23 -14.27 6.74
C THR A 197 10.79 -14.88 5.42
N SER A 198 10.18 -14.10 4.52
CA SER A 198 9.69 -14.58 3.23
C SER A 198 10.75 -14.48 2.13
N THR A 199 10.62 -15.36 1.12
CA THR A 199 11.48 -15.36 -0.08
C THR A 199 10.66 -15.27 -1.36
N GLY A 200 9.35 -15.00 -1.27
CA GLY A 200 8.44 -14.93 -2.39
C GLY A 200 6.99 -14.88 -1.95
N TRP A 201 6.10 -15.01 -2.90
CA TRP A 201 4.66 -14.97 -2.67
C TRP A 201 4.20 -16.23 -1.93
N ARG A 202 3.44 -16.05 -0.85
CA ARG A 202 2.81 -17.18 -0.15
C ARG A 202 1.54 -17.57 -0.88
N ALA A 203 1.33 -18.87 -1.10
CA ALA A 203 0.08 -19.35 -1.66
C ALA A 203 -1.12 -18.87 -0.84
N TYR A 204 -2.15 -18.41 -1.54
CA TYR A 204 -3.39 -17.99 -0.89
C TYR A 204 -3.99 -19.10 -0.04
N LYS A 205 -4.37 -18.77 1.16
CA LYS A 205 -5.15 -19.64 2.07
C LYS A 205 -6.32 -18.82 2.58
N PRO A 206 -7.57 -19.21 2.28
CA PRO A 206 -8.73 -18.56 2.84
C PRO A 206 -8.64 -18.50 4.38
N LYS A 207 -9.10 -17.42 4.95
CA LYS A 207 -9.17 -17.27 6.40
C LYS A 207 -10.62 -17.39 6.83
N ASP A 208 -10.90 -18.42 7.63
CA ASP A 208 -12.22 -18.64 8.22
C ASP A 208 -12.35 -18.03 9.63
N GLU A 209 -11.38 -17.19 10.02
CA GLU A 209 -11.41 -16.50 11.32
C GLU A 209 -12.66 -15.59 11.38
N PRO A 210 -13.55 -15.77 12.37
CA PRO A 210 -14.73 -14.92 12.49
C PRO A 210 -14.35 -13.50 12.91
N VAL A 211 -15.04 -12.53 12.35
CA VAL A 211 -15.00 -11.15 12.86
C VAL A 211 -15.96 -11.11 14.08
N PRO A 212 -15.52 -10.61 15.25
CA PRO A 212 -16.37 -10.47 16.41
C PRO A 212 -17.61 -9.60 16.15
N ASP A 213 -18.74 -9.92 16.79
CA ASP A 213 -19.99 -9.16 16.63
C ASP A 213 -19.84 -7.66 16.89
N ALA A 214 -18.96 -7.29 17.81
CA ALA A 214 -18.63 -5.88 18.10
C ALA A 214 -18.06 -5.10 16.91
N LEU A 215 -17.55 -5.78 15.88
CA LEU A 215 -17.00 -5.19 14.67
C LEU A 215 -17.89 -5.42 13.43
N SER A 216 -19.10 -5.94 13.61
CA SER A 216 -20.01 -6.22 12.48
C SER A 216 -20.33 -4.96 11.68
N GLU A 217 -20.61 -3.84 12.34
CA GLU A 217 -20.85 -2.55 11.68
C GLU A 217 -19.63 -2.05 10.90
N VAL A 218 -18.45 -2.18 11.49
CA VAL A 218 -17.19 -1.81 10.82
C VAL A 218 -16.96 -2.70 9.59
N LEU A 219 -17.23 -4.01 9.69
CA LEU A 219 -17.12 -4.92 8.57
C LEU A 219 -18.11 -4.57 7.45
N GLU A 220 -19.35 -4.25 7.77
CA GLU A 220 -20.38 -3.84 6.81
C GLU A 220 -19.94 -2.58 6.05
N GLN A 221 -19.51 -1.54 6.77
CA GLN A 221 -18.98 -0.30 6.17
C GLN A 221 -17.74 -0.56 5.30
N CYS A 222 -16.85 -1.46 5.71
CA CYS A 222 -15.70 -1.87 4.91
C CYS A 222 -16.13 -2.58 3.61
N ASN A 223 -17.13 -3.46 3.68
CA ASN A 223 -17.67 -4.16 2.51
C ASN A 223 -18.28 -3.18 1.50
N GLU A 224 -19.08 -2.21 1.96
CA GLU A 224 -19.66 -1.18 1.10
C GLU A 224 -18.61 -0.40 0.30
N ILE A 225 -17.47 -0.11 0.92
CA ILE A 225 -16.36 0.58 0.25
C ILE A 225 -15.63 -0.37 -0.70
N TYR A 226 -15.35 -1.59 -0.25
CA TYR A 226 -14.67 -2.59 -1.06
C TYR A 226 -15.46 -2.92 -2.34
N GLU A 227 -16.77 -3.06 -2.25
CA GLU A 227 -17.67 -3.32 -3.38
C GLU A 227 -17.67 -2.18 -4.41
N GLN A 228 -17.33 -0.96 -4.02
CA GLN A 228 -17.16 0.15 -4.97
C GLN A 228 -15.81 0.10 -5.70
N LEU A 229 -14.76 -0.44 -5.08
CA LEU A 229 -13.42 -0.54 -5.68
C LEU A 229 -13.22 -1.84 -6.47
N TYR A 230 -13.79 -2.94 -5.98
CA TYR A 230 -13.60 -4.29 -6.52
C TYR A 230 -13.95 -4.47 -8.01
N PRO A 231 -15.02 -3.85 -8.56
CA PRO A 231 -15.33 -3.95 -9.99
C PRO A 231 -14.28 -3.36 -10.92
N HIS A 232 -13.42 -2.48 -10.40
CA HIS A 232 -12.35 -1.81 -11.15
C HIS A 232 -11.03 -2.56 -11.15
N ARG A 233 -10.96 -3.72 -10.47
CA ARG A 233 -9.73 -4.47 -10.37
C ARG A 233 -9.31 -5.10 -11.70
N ILE A 234 -8.01 -5.20 -11.89
CA ILE A 234 -7.41 -5.97 -12.98
C ILE A 234 -7.72 -7.45 -12.74
N THR A 235 -8.03 -8.16 -13.81
CA THR A 235 -8.14 -9.62 -13.85
C THR A 235 -7.09 -10.13 -14.84
N ALA A 236 -6.40 -11.22 -14.50
CA ALA A 236 -5.42 -11.90 -15.35
C ALA A 236 -6.05 -13.09 -16.06
#